data_9417d6452add7d0192cb67c46930db6a
#
_entry.id   9417d6452add7d0192cb67c46930db6a
#
_cell.length_a   1.000
_cell.length_b   1.000
_cell.length_c   1.000
_cell.angle_alpha   90.00
_cell.angle_beta   90.00
_cell.angle_gamma   90.00
#
_symmetry.space_group_name_H-M   'P 1'
#
loop_
_entity.id
_entity.type
_entity.pdbx_description
1 polymer ?
#
loop_
_entity_poly.entity_id
_entity_poly.type
_entity_poly.pdbx_seq_one_letter_code
_entity_poly.pdbx_strand_id
1 'polypeptide(L)'
;MKERLQKLIAAAGLCSRRTAEEWIIQGKVTVDGDLARLGDTADPERNEILVEGRPLPAAPAKTTTVLLNKPRGVVTTLSDEKGRPTVARLLPPELGRLYPVGRLDQFSEGLLLMTNDGELANRLTHPAGEVRKTYRLWVSGWHEEALALLRRPIELDGYRIKPPEVRLVWVRQATGNRQQATGDAPVRSGEHCSPQEPRSDEATGQGIGNRDSGIGDAGTGPSTPLRSAQDDGSETRAHIATALLEITIHEGRNRQIRRMAQAAGLTPTRLQRVAEGPITLGDLKPGQWRELSEAELRELRIEN
;
A
#
# COMPACT_ATOMS: atom_id res chain seq x y z
N MET A 1 18.03 -16.32 -26.19
CA MET A 1 17.76 -17.24 -25.02
C MET A 1 16.27 -17.56 -24.95
N LYS A 2 15.92 -18.85 -24.82
CA LYS A 2 14.49 -19.22 -24.75
C LYS A 2 13.83 -18.81 -23.43
N GLU A 3 12.73 -18.09 -23.52
CA GLU A 3 11.91 -17.64 -22.39
C GLU A 3 10.43 -18.01 -22.59
N ARG A 4 9.65 -18.05 -21.48
CA ARG A 4 8.20 -18.29 -21.54
C ARG A 4 7.51 -17.18 -22.34
N LEU A 5 6.61 -17.55 -23.27
CA LEU A 5 5.92 -16.61 -24.16
C LEU A 5 5.19 -15.49 -23.37
N GLN A 6 4.47 -15.82 -22.30
CA GLN A 6 3.81 -14.81 -21.49
C GLN A 6 4.79 -13.83 -20.83
N LYS A 7 6.05 -14.25 -20.56
CA LYS A 7 7.10 -13.34 -20.07
C LYS A 7 7.55 -12.38 -21.16
N LEU A 8 7.78 -12.87 -22.38
CA LEU A 8 8.17 -12.06 -23.53
C LEU A 8 7.12 -11.03 -23.88
N ILE A 9 5.84 -11.44 -23.98
CA ILE A 9 4.71 -10.55 -24.28
C ILE A 9 4.55 -9.47 -23.21
N ALA A 10 4.68 -9.84 -21.93
CA ALA A 10 4.62 -8.87 -20.85
C ALA A 10 5.84 -7.93 -20.81
N ALA A 11 7.04 -8.42 -21.14
CA ALA A 11 8.26 -7.61 -21.25
C ALA A 11 8.19 -6.61 -22.40
N ALA A 12 7.54 -6.96 -23.50
CA ALA A 12 7.24 -6.05 -24.61
C ALA A 12 6.23 -4.94 -24.24
N GLY A 13 5.67 -4.97 -23.02
CA GLY A 13 4.77 -3.94 -22.51
C GLY A 13 3.30 -4.08 -22.94
N LEU A 14 2.93 -5.11 -23.72
CA LEU A 14 1.60 -5.25 -24.30
C LEU A 14 0.52 -5.50 -23.23
N CYS A 15 0.78 -6.40 -22.28
CA CYS A 15 -0.20 -6.78 -21.26
C CYS A 15 0.44 -7.38 -20.00
N SER A 16 -0.37 -7.89 -19.07
CA SER A 16 0.13 -8.68 -17.94
C SER A 16 0.48 -10.11 -18.37
N ARG A 17 1.31 -10.82 -17.61
CA ARG A 17 1.59 -12.24 -17.86
C ARG A 17 0.32 -13.09 -17.91
N ARG A 18 -0.66 -12.81 -17.02
CA ARG A 18 -1.96 -13.53 -16.98
C ARG A 18 -2.78 -13.25 -18.24
N THR A 19 -2.87 -11.99 -18.65
CA THR A 19 -3.56 -11.62 -19.88
C THR A 19 -2.87 -12.24 -21.11
N ALA A 20 -1.53 -12.32 -21.11
CA ALA A 20 -0.80 -13.01 -22.15
C ALA A 20 -1.11 -14.53 -22.18
N GLU A 21 -1.25 -15.18 -21.04
CA GLU A 21 -1.71 -16.56 -20.94
C GLU A 21 -3.13 -16.73 -21.50
N GLU A 22 -4.04 -15.80 -21.21
CA GLU A 22 -5.40 -15.77 -21.78
C GLU A 22 -5.35 -15.62 -23.31
N TRP A 23 -4.49 -14.76 -23.85
CA TRP A 23 -4.31 -14.60 -25.29
C TRP A 23 -3.76 -15.87 -25.95
N ILE A 24 -2.84 -16.57 -25.30
CA ILE A 24 -2.32 -17.86 -25.78
C ILE A 24 -3.45 -18.90 -25.82
N ILE A 25 -4.26 -19.00 -24.77
CA ILE A 25 -5.42 -19.92 -24.72
C ILE A 25 -6.45 -19.60 -25.81
N GLN A 26 -6.66 -18.31 -26.10
CA GLN A 26 -7.58 -17.84 -27.14
C GLN A 26 -7.04 -18.04 -28.57
N GLY A 27 -5.84 -18.59 -28.75
CA GLY A 27 -5.23 -18.76 -30.06
C GLY A 27 -4.78 -17.46 -30.74
N LYS A 28 -4.57 -16.40 -29.97
CA LYS A 28 -4.16 -15.08 -30.49
C LYS A 28 -2.64 -14.94 -30.66
N VAL A 29 -1.87 -15.94 -30.25
CA VAL A 29 -0.41 -15.92 -30.29
C VAL A 29 0.09 -17.06 -31.17
N THR A 30 1.01 -16.74 -32.10
CA THR A 30 1.70 -17.73 -32.91
C THR A 30 3.21 -17.57 -32.76
N VAL A 31 3.92 -18.69 -32.97
CA VAL A 31 5.39 -18.75 -33.00
C VAL A 31 5.79 -19.51 -34.26
N ASP A 32 6.54 -18.86 -35.15
CA ASP A 32 6.97 -19.40 -36.44
C ASP A 32 5.79 -19.94 -37.32
N GLY A 33 4.63 -19.29 -37.18
CA GLY A 33 3.39 -19.67 -37.89
C GLY A 33 2.50 -20.68 -37.12
N ASP A 34 2.96 -21.36 -36.13
CA ASP A 34 2.20 -22.33 -35.32
C ASP A 34 1.50 -21.68 -34.14
N LEU A 35 0.28 -22.15 -33.82
CA LEU A 35 -0.47 -21.68 -32.64
C LEU A 35 0.27 -22.03 -31.34
N ALA A 36 0.56 -21.01 -30.53
CA ALA A 36 1.21 -21.16 -29.26
C ALA A 36 0.30 -21.83 -28.21
N ARG A 37 0.90 -22.58 -27.30
CA ARG A 37 0.23 -23.26 -26.16
C ARG A 37 0.76 -22.74 -24.84
N LEU A 38 -0.03 -22.90 -23.78
CA LEU A 38 0.43 -22.60 -22.43
C LEU A 38 1.68 -23.39 -22.10
N GLY A 39 2.71 -22.69 -21.64
CA GLY A 39 3.98 -23.29 -21.29
C GLY A 39 5.03 -23.22 -22.39
N ASP A 40 4.68 -22.81 -23.58
CA ASP A 40 5.64 -22.66 -24.69
C ASP A 40 6.67 -21.57 -24.36
N THR A 41 7.84 -21.75 -24.96
CA THR A 41 8.99 -20.86 -24.85
C THR A 41 9.47 -20.50 -26.24
N ALA A 42 9.91 -19.26 -26.41
CA ALA A 42 10.52 -18.80 -27.65
C ALA A 42 11.78 -17.97 -27.36
N ASP A 43 12.61 -17.85 -28.39
CA ASP A 43 13.75 -16.95 -28.42
C ASP A 43 13.40 -15.78 -29.35
N PRO A 44 13.19 -14.55 -28.83
CA PRO A 44 12.75 -13.44 -29.66
C PRO A 44 13.77 -13.01 -30.73
N GLU A 45 15.02 -13.47 -30.63
CA GLU A 45 16.04 -13.23 -31.66
C GLU A 45 16.00 -14.26 -32.80
N ARG A 46 15.28 -15.39 -32.62
CA ARG A 46 15.28 -16.52 -33.56
C ARG A 46 13.90 -16.92 -34.03
N ASN A 47 12.87 -16.66 -33.22
CA ASN A 47 11.52 -17.06 -33.53
C ASN A 47 10.68 -15.82 -33.91
N GLU A 48 9.87 -15.95 -34.91
CA GLU A 48 8.81 -14.96 -35.22
C GLU A 48 7.64 -15.16 -34.27
N ILE A 49 7.41 -14.16 -33.39
CA ILE A 49 6.31 -14.20 -32.45
C ILE A 49 5.28 -13.17 -32.89
N LEU A 50 4.05 -13.62 -33.19
CA LEU A 50 2.95 -12.73 -33.53
C LEU A 50 1.88 -12.74 -32.44
N VAL A 51 1.35 -11.58 -32.12
CA VAL A 51 0.22 -11.39 -31.20
C VAL A 51 -0.90 -10.72 -31.99
N GLU A 52 -2.04 -11.41 -32.14
CA GLU A 52 -3.17 -10.96 -33.00
C GLU A 52 -2.70 -10.63 -34.45
N GLY A 53 -1.78 -11.43 -34.96
CA GLY A 53 -1.22 -11.27 -36.31
C GLY A 53 -0.19 -10.14 -36.46
N ARG A 54 0.20 -9.48 -35.38
CA ARG A 54 1.21 -8.41 -35.40
C ARG A 54 2.50 -8.88 -34.72
N PRO A 55 3.67 -8.55 -35.28
CA PRO A 55 4.95 -8.89 -34.65
C PRO A 55 5.04 -8.38 -33.22
N LEU A 56 5.60 -9.21 -32.32
CA LEU A 56 5.87 -8.82 -30.95
C LEU A 56 6.87 -7.65 -30.94
N PRO A 57 6.54 -6.49 -30.36
CA PRO A 57 7.48 -5.39 -30.26
C PRO A 57 8.71 -5.79 -29.44
N ALA A 58 9.87 -5.23 -29.77
CA ALA A 58 11.04 -5.36 -28.91
C ALA A 58 10.73 -4.85 -27.50
N ALA A 59 11.29 -5.51 -26.49
CA ALA A 59 11.19 -4.99 -25.13
C ALA A 59 11.78 -3.56 -25.06
N PRO A 60 11.26 -2.68 -24.17
CA PRO A 60 11.76 -1.33 -24.04
C PRO A 60 13.28 -1.33 -23.85
N ALA A 61 14.00 -0.54 -24.66
CA ALA A 61 15.45 -0.46 -24.60
C ALA A 61 15.96 0.09 -23.24
N LYS A 62 15.13 0.87 -22.54
CA LYS A 62 15.43 1.43 -21.21
C LYS A 62 14.52 0.81 -20.16
N THR A 63 15.14 0.19 -19.15
CA THR A 63 14.44 -0.15 -17.92
C THR A 63 14.25 1.09 -17.06
N THR A 64 13.03 1.31 -16.59
CA THR A 64 12.67 2.44 -15.73
C THR A 64 12.17 1.91 -14.38
N THR A 65 12.69 2.48 -13.32
CA THR A 65 12.22 2.20 -11.96
C THR A 65 11.96 3.52 -11.25
N VAL A 66 10.77 3.65 -10.69
CA VAL A 66 10.38 4.84 -9.94
C VAL A 66 10.04 4.49 -8.49
N LEU A 67 10.36 5.41 -7.60
CA LEU A 67 9.88 5.45 -6.24
C LEU A 67 8.63 6.32 -6.21
N LEU A 68 7.51 5.74 -5.82
CA LEU A 68 6.23 6.42 -5.60
C LEU A 68 5.95 6.49 -4.10
N ASN A 69 5.64 7.68 -3.56
CA ASN A 69 5.01 7.77 -2.25
C ASN A 69 3.51 7.50 -2.39
N LYS A 70 3.13 6.24 -2.27
CA LYS A 70 1.73 5.82 -2.40
C LYS A 70 0.86 6.48 -1.33
N PRO A 71 -0.16 7.27 -1.67
CA PRO A 71 -1.08 7.82 -0.70
C PRO A 71 -2.03 6.75 -0.14
N ARG A 72 -2.62 7.05 1.00
CA ARG A 72 -3.71 6.25 1.60
C ARG A 72 -4.95 6.30 0.69
N GLY A 73 -5.72 5.20 0.65
CA GLY A 73 -6.95 5.11 -0.16
C GLY A 73 -6.74 4.55 -1.56
N VAL A 74 -5.53 4.56 -2.08
CA VAL A 74 -5.17 4.05 -3.41
C VAL A 74 -4.83 2.56 -3.35
N VAL A 75 -5.29 1.77 -4.31
CA VAL A 75 -4.98 0.33 -4.39
C VAL A 75 -3.72 0.07 -5.23
N THR A 76 -2.93 -0.91 -4.80
CA THR A 76 -1.69 -1.32 -5.48
C THR A 76 -2.02 -2.30 -6.60
N THR A 77 -2.52 -1.77 -7.71
CA THR A 77 -2.83 -2.51 -8.95
C THR A 77 -2.74 -1.59 -10.15
N LEU A 78 -2.59 -2.14 -11.34
CA LEU A 78 -2.65 -1.39 -12.60
C LEU A 78 -4.10 -1.18 -13.08
N SER A 79 -5.00 -2.12 -12.76
CA SER A 79 -6.42 -2.06 -13.09
C SER A 79 -7.24 -2.48 -11.88
N ASP A 80 -8.42 -1.90 -11.71
CA ASP A 80 -9.35 -2.24 -10.64
C ASP A 80 -10.78 -2.28 -11.17
N GLU A 81 -11.40 -3.45 -11.10
CA GLU A 81 -12.77 -3.69 -11.57
C GLU A 81 -13.84 -2.91 -10.78
N LYS A 82 -13.51 -2.53 -9.54
CA LYS A 82 -14.40 -1.76 -8.66
C LYS A 82 -14.27 -0.24 -8.85
N GLY A 83 -13.45 0.22 -9.81
CA GLY A 83 -13.26 1.63 -10.11
C GLY A 83 -12.50 2.44 -9.05
N ARG A 84 -11.87 1.78 -8.06
CA ARG A 84 -11.09 2.47 -7.03
C ARG A 84 -9.84 3.12 -7.62
N PRO A 85 -9.33 4.22 -7.03
CA PRO A 85 -8.07 4.82 -7.45
C PRO A 85 -6.92 3.81 -7.39
N THR A 86 -6.14 3.72 -8.47
CA THR A 86 -5.00 2.79 -8.57
C THR A 86 -3.67 3.53 -8.61
N VAL A 87 -2.58 2.84 -8.25
CA VAL A 87 -1.23 3.41 -8.33
C VAL A 87 -0.82 3.76 -9.76
N ALA A 88 -1.37 3.07 -10.76
CA ALA A 88 -1.10 3.37 -12.17
C ALA A 88 -1.54 4.79 -12.57
N ARG A 89 -2.60 5.32 -11.97
CA ARG A 89 -3.12 6.67 -12.26
C ARG A 89 -2.26 7.80 -11.66
N LEU A 90 -1.31 7.46 -10.79
CA LEU A 90 -0.42 8.43 -10.16
C LEU A 90 0.85 8.68 -10.95
N LEU A 91 1.08 7.89 -12.00
CA LEU A 91 2.25 8.02 -12.87
C LEU A 91 1.83 8.55 -14.24
N PRO A 92 2.67 9.37 -14.89
CA PRO A 92 2.39 9.87 -16.21
C PRO A 92 2.51 8.76 -17.27
N PRO A 93 1.66 8.77 -18.32
CA PRO A 93 1.65 7.74 -19.36
C PRO A 93 2.98 7.60 -20.12
N GLU A 94 3.77 8.66 -20.17
CA GLU A 94 5.06 8.74 -20.88
C GLU A 94 6.12 7.77 -20.31
N LEU A 95 5.96 7.36 -19.05
CA LEU A 95 6.80 6.34 -18.43
C LEU A 95 6.51 4.92 -18.97
N GLY A 96 5.49 4.78 -19.80
CA GLY A 96 5.05 3.49 -20.27
C GLY A 96 4.45 2.62 -19.15
N ARG A 97 4.41 1.31 -19.40
CA ARG A 97 3.81 0.37 -18.48
C ARG A 97 4.78 -0.02 -17.35
N LEU A 98 4.65 0.61 -16.21
CA LEU A 98 5.31 0.20 -14.96
C LEU A 98 4.36 -0.60 -14.08
N TYR A 99 4.87 -1.63 -13.41
CA TYR A 99 4.10 -2.43 -12.46
C TYR A 99 4.72 -2.36 -11.05
N PRO A 100 3.89 -2.50 -9.99
CA PRO A 100 4.38 -2.37 -8.62
C PRO A 100 5.28 -3.54 -8.22
N VAL A 101 6.36 -3.24 -7.52
CA VAL A 101 7.24 -4.21 -6.85
C VAL A 101 6.66 -4.49 -5.47
N GLY A 102 6.03 -5.63 -5.32
CA GLY A 102 5.26 -5.95 -4.13
C GLY A 102 3.99 -5.10 -3.99
N ARG A 103 3.47 -5.04 -2.78
CA ARG A 103 2.18 -4.37 -2.53
C ARG A 103 2.17 -3.64 -1.19
N LEU A 104 1.42 -2.54 -1.17
CA LEU A 104 0.90 -1.91 0.05
C LEU A 104 -0.63 -2.03 0.03
N ASP A 105 -1.22 -2.28 1.19
CA ASP A 105 -2.68 -2.29 1.34
C ASP A 105 -3.27 -0.92 0.96
N GLN A 106 -4.57 -0.88 0.65
CA GLN A 106 -5.28 0.36 0.30
C GLN A 106 -5.09 1.46 1.35
N PHE A 107 -5.15 1.11 2.64
CA PHE A 107 -5.01 2.05 3.75
C PHE A 107 -3.59 2.13 4.34
N SER A 108 -2.61 1.51 3.69
CA SER A 108 -1.19 1.71 3.95
C SER A 108 -0.61 2.69 2.94
N GLU A 109 0.42 3.42 3.33
CA GLU A 109 1.02 4.48 2.52
C GLU A 109 2.54 4.37 2.48
N GLY A 110 3.19 5.27 1.74
CA GLY A 110 4.63 5.40 1.71
C GLY A 110 5.29 4.76 0.49
N LEU A 111 6.53 4.37 0.65
CA LEU A 111 7.42 3.90 -0.40
C LEU A 111 6.86 2.69 -1.15
N LEU A 112 6.64 2.85 -2.44
CA LEU A 112 6.31 1.78 -3.37
C LEU A 112 7.19 1.92 -4.61
N LEU A 113 7.96 0.90 -4.91
CA LEU A 113 8.72 0.84 -6.16
C LEU A 113 7.80 0.37 -7.28
N MET A 114 7.95 0.99 -8.46
CA MET A 114 7.28 0.56 -9.68
C MET A 114 8.30 0.49 -10.81
N THR A 115 8.25 -0.56 -11.62
CA THR A 115 9.28 -0.83 -12.64
C THR A 115 8.72 -1.57 -13.85
N ASN A 116 9.44 -1.52 -14.96
CA ASN A 116 9.30 -2.44 -16.10
C ASN A 116 10.44 -3.49 -16.13
N ASP A 117 11.38 -3.47 -15.16
CA ASP A 117 12.41 -4.48 -14.98
C ASP A 117 11.85 -5.68 -14.20
N GLY A 118 11.54 -6.78 -14.93
CA GLY A 118 10.98 -7.99 -14.33
C GLY A 118 11.95 -8.77 -13.46
N GLU A 119 13.25 -8.63 -13.69
CA GLU A 119 14.27 -9.31 -12.90
C GLU A 119 14.46 -8.60 -11.56
N LEU A 120 14.54 -7.28 -11.58
CA LEU A 120 14.56 -6.46 -10.37
C LEU A 120 13.31 -6.70 -9.52
N ALA A 121 12.12 -6.67 -10.13
CA ALA A 121 10.86 -6.90 -9.42
C ALA A 121 10.81 -8.30 -8.77
N ASN A 122 11.26 -9.34 -9.47
CA ASN A 122 11.32 -10.69 -8.94
C ASN A 122 12.29 -10.77 -7.75
N ARG A 123 13.48 -10.20 -7.87
CA ARG A 123 14.49 -10.17 -6.82
C ARG A 123 13.96 -9.54 -5.53
N LEU A 124 13.36 -8.36 -5.64
CA LEU A 124 12.86 -7.60 -4.49
C LEU A 124 11.61 -8.21 -3.83
N THR A 125 10.87 -9.04 -4.56
CA THR A 125 9.64 -9.65 -4.05
C THR A 125 9.79 -11.12 -3.68
N HIS A 126 10.82 -11.81 -4.16
CA HIS A 126 11.03 -13.22 -3.87
C HIS A 126 11.38 -13.43 -2.39
N PRO A 127 10.76 -14.39 -1.71
CA PRO A 127 11.00 -14.61 -0.27
C PRO A 127 12.47 -14.89 0.09
N ALA A 128 13.22 -15.51 -0.81
CA ALA A 128 14.64 -15.81 -0.60
C ALA A 128 15.54 -14.54 -0.61
N GLY A 129 15.06 -13.43 -1.18
CA GLY A 129 15.81 -12.16 -1.20
C GLY A 129 15.85 -11.45 0.16
N GLU A 130 14.98 -11.83 1.09
CA GLU A 130 14.90 -11.28 2.47
C GLU A 130 15.03 -9.75 2.55
N VAL A 131 14.58 -9.03 1.51
CA VAL A 131 14.70 -7.58 1.43
C VAL A 131 14.03 -6.90 2.62
N ARG A 132 14.80 -6.15 3.39
CA ARG A 132 14.33 -5.44 4.58
C ARG A 132 13.32 -4.37 4.21
N LYS A 133 12.21 -4.30 4.94
CA LYS A 133 11.17 -3.29 4.77
C LYS A 133 10.91 -2.61 6.10
N THR A 134 11.16 -1.30 6.16
CA THR A 134 10.97 -0.51 7.38
C THR A 134 9.71 0.31 7.30
N TYR A 135 8.94 0.25 8.38
CA TYR A 135 7.66 0.91 8.50
C TYR A 135 7.60 1.80 9.75
N ARG A 136 6.90 2.91 9.63
CA ARG A 136 6.39 3.69 10.76
C ARG A 136 4.96 3.29 11.02
N LEU A 137 4.68 2.88 12.26
CA LEU A 137 3.36 2.46 12.71
C LEU A 137 2.90 3.38 13.84
N TRP A 138 1.83 4.11 13.60
CA TRP A 138 1.11 4.86 14.64
C TRP A 138 0.04 3.97 15.25
N VAL A 139 -0.01 3.94 16.56
CA VAL A 139 -0.95 3.10 17.32
C VAL A 139 -1.64 3.91 18.41
N SER A 140 -2.84 3.47 18.79
CA SER A 140 -3.51 3.82 20.02
C SER A 140 -3.62 2.59 20.93
N GLY A 141 -3.85 2.80 22.24
CA GLY A 141 -3.85 1.73 23.23
C GLY A 141 -2.43 1.32 23.65
N TRP A 142 -1.46 2.23 23.60
CA TRP A 142 -0.09 1.92 23.96
C TRP A 142 0.05 1.53 25.44
N HIS A 143 0.78 0.47 25.69
CA HIS A 143 1.23 -0.03 26.98
C HIS A 143 2.64 -0.62 26.85
N GLU A 144 3.40 -0.66 27.93
CA GLU A 144 4.84 -1.01 27.87
C GLU A 144 5.09 -2.46 27.46
N GLU A 145 4.23 -3.39 27.87
CA GLU A 145 4.35 -4.81 27.50
C GLU A 145 4.19 -5.04 25.99
N ALA A 146 3.52 -4.14 25.28
CA ALA A 146 3.31 -4.26 23.83
C ALA A 146 4.63 -4.33 23.07
N LEU A 147 5.68 -3.60 23.50
CA LEU A 147 6.99 -3.64 22.88
C LEU A 147 7.62 -5.04 22.96
N ALA A 148 7.53 -5.66 24.13
CA ALA A 148 8.03 -7.02 24.34
C ALA A 148 7.24 -8.05 23.53
N LEU A 149 5.91 -7.89 23.45
CA LEU A 149 5.06 -8.76 22.64
C LEU A 149 5.38 -8.65 21.14
N LEU A 150 5.57 -7.43 20.63
CA LEU A 150 5.90 -7.21 19.21
C LEU A 150 7.27 -7.79 18.80
N ARG A 151 8.22 -7.89 19.72
CA ARG A 151 9.56 -8.46 19.49
C ARG A 151 9.60 -9.97 19.52
N ARG A 152 8.53 -10.63 20.00
CA ARG A 152 8.46 -12.10 20.05
C ARG A 152 8.04 -12.67 18.69
N PRO A 153 8.41 -13.93 18.43
CA PRO A 153 7.82 -14.67 17.33
C PRO A 153 6.31 -14.75 17.49
N ILE A 154 5.57 -14.29 16.49
CA ILE A 154 4.10 -14.33 16.48
C ILE A 154 3.66 -15.35 15.43
N GLU A 155 2.64 -16.13 15.73
CA GLU A 155 2.01 -17.02 14.76
C GLU A 155 0.85 -16.31 14.07
N LEU A 156 0.87 -16.31 12.74
CA LEU A 156 -0.18 -15.76 11.89
C LEU A 156 -0.61 -16.82 10.88
N ASP A 157 -1.87 -17.25 10.92
CA ASP A 157 -2.43 -18.29 10.03
C ASP A 157 -1.62 -19.61 10.04
N GLY A 158 -1.24 -20.08 11.23
CA GLY A 158 -0.46 -21.31 11.39
C GLY A 158 1.02 -21.18 10.96
N TYR A 159 1.46 -19.96 10.66
CA TYR A 159 2.84 -19.69 10.31
C TYR A 159 3.53 -18.82 11.35
N ARG A 160 4.66 -19.27 11.85
CA ARG A 160 5.51 -18.54 12.79
C ARG A 160 6.36 -17.54 12.02
N ILE A 161 6.05 -16.24 12.15
CA ILE A 161 6.81 -15.17 11.50
C ILE A 161 8.17 -14.96 12.18
N LYS A 162 9.15 -14.51 11.40
CA LYS A 162 10.45 -14.09 11.95
C LYS A 162 10.24 -12.88 12.88
N PRO A 163 10.92 -12.82 14.03
CA PRO A 163 10.84 -11.65 14.90
C PRO A 163 11.23 -10.39 14.15
N PRO A 164 10.42 -9.33 14.19
CA PRO A 164 10.79 -8.06 13.60
C PRO A 164 11.78 -7.30 14.47
N GLU A 165 12.51 -6.36 13.87
CA GLU A 165 13.18 -5.32 14.65
C GLU A 165 12.14 -4.25 14.99
N VAL A 166 11.96 -3.96 16.26
CA VAL A 166 10.97 -2.95 16.73
C VAL A 166 11.65 -1.92 17.58
N ARG A 167 11.52 -0.66 17.20
CA ARG A 167 12.01 0.51 17.94
C ARG A 167 10.84 1.43 18.30
N LEU A 168 10.74 1.81 19.56
CA LEU A 168 9.83 2.85 20.00
C LEU A 168 10.43 4.21 19.68
N VAL A 169 9.69 5.03 18.90
CA VAL A 169 10.14 6.38 18.52
C VAL A 169 9.66 7.42 19.53
N TRP A 170 8.38 7.38 19.88
CA TRP A 170 7.79 8.23 20.93
C TRP A 170 6.50 7.62 21.48
N VAL A 171 6.15 8.03 22.70
CA VAL A 171 4.85 7.81 23.34
C VAL A 171 4.25 9.17 23.66
N ARG A 172 2.95 9.32 23.48
CA ARG A 172 2.17 10.47 23.93
C ARG A 172 1.02 9.97 24.78
N GLN A 173 1.05 10.34 26.04
CA GLN A 173 -0.09 10.12 26.94
C GLN A 173 -1.17 11.16 26.64
N ALA A 174 -2.42 10.82 26.90
CA ALA A 174 -3.57 11.67 26.60
C ALA A 174 -3.62 12.98 27.40
N THR A 175 -2.80 13.10 28.43
CA THR A 175 -2.67 14.29 29.32
C THR A 175 -1.69 15.36 28.81
N GLY A 176 -1.26 15.31 27.55
CA GLY A 176 -0.46 16.41 26.95
C GLY A 176 1.04 16.40 27.25
N ASN A 177 1.56 15.52 28.09
CA ASN A 177 2.99 15.44 28.35
C ASN A 177 3.72 14.56 27.33
N ARG A 178 4.63 15.16 26.59
CA ARG A 178 5.51 14.51 25.62
C ARG A 178 6.70 13.89 26.36
N GLN A 179 6.65 12.60 26.68
CA GLN A 179 7.84 11.88 27.13
C GLN A 179 8.60 11.36 25.90
N GLN A 180 9.81 11.83 25.69
CA GLN A 180 10.72 11.29 24.68
C GLN A 180 11.35 10.01 25.22
N ALA A 181 11.28 8.94 24.45
CA ALA A 181 12.11 7.77 24.70
C ALA A 181 13.57 8.16 24.42
N THR A 182 14.43 8.03 25.43
CA THR A 182 15.85 8.29 25.33
C THR A 182 16.52 7.19 24.51
N GLY A 183 16.84 7.52 23.28
CA GLY A 183 17.69 6.73 22.40
C GLY A 183 18.39 7.71 21.47
N ASP A 184 19.70 7.84 21.63
CA ASP A 184 20.59 8.80 20.96
C ASP A 184 20.39 8.88 19.45
N ALA A 185 19.89 10.06 18.99
CA ALA A 185 20.28 10.70 17.73
C ALA A 185 19.61 12.08 17.62
N PRO A 186 20.31 13.15 17.24
CA PRO A 186 19.78 14.50 17.21
C PRO A 186 18.90 14.70 15.98
N VAL A 187 17.61 14.93 16.19
CA VAL A 187 16.72 15.42 15.16
C VAL A 187 16.76 16.94 15.17
N ARG A 188 17.30 17.52 14.11
CA ARG A 188 17.22 18.97 13.86
C ARG A 188 15.76 19.41 13.76
N SER A 189 15.45 20.45 14.50
CA SER A 189 14.20 21.19 14.52
C SER A 189 13.90 21.78 13.13
N GLY A 190 12.69 21.46 12.61
CA GLY A 190 12.12 22.05 11.40
C GLY A 190 10.61 22.14 11.56
N GLU A 191 10.17 23.33 11.86
CA GLU A 191 8.90 24.01 11.63
C GLU A 191 7.56 23.27 11.72
N HIS A 192 6.73 23.82 12.57
CA HIS A 192 5.29 23.64 12.72
C HIS A 192 4.56 23.84 11.38
N CYS A 193 3.89 22.84 10.89
CA CYS A 193 2.82 22.97 9.91
C CYS A 193 1.55 22.35 10.47
N SER A 194 0.65 23.20 10.91
CA SER A 194 -0.74 22.83 11.25
C SER A 194 -1.52 22.59 9.96
N PRO A 195 -2.37 21.57 9.87
CA PRO A 195 -3.26 21.40 8.73
C PRO A 195 -4.37 22.46 8.79
N GLN A 196 -4.44 23.34 7.79
CA GLN A 196 -5.60 24.17 7.51
C GLN A 196 -6.66 23.30 6.84
N GLU A 197 -7.85 23.28 7.38
CA GLU A 197 -9.06 22.76 6.75
C GLU A 197 -9.46 23.67 5.57
N PRO A 198 -9.92 23.11 4.43
CA PRO A 198 -10.46 23.92 3.35
C PRO A 198 -11.85 24.44 3.75
N ARG A 199 -12.02 25.76 3.65
CA ARG A 199 -13.30 26.46 3.75
C ARG A 199 -14.18 26.08 2.56
N SER A 200 -15.42 25.71 2.85
CA SER A 200 -16.49 25.56 1.87
C SER A 200 -16.98 26.94 1.45
N ASP A 201 -16.87 27.26 0.17
CA ASP A 201 -17.53 28.40 -0.44
C ASP A 201 -18.99 28.10 -0.70
N GLU A 202 -19.85 29.01 -0.19
CA GLU A 202 -21.28 29.08 -0.46
C GLU A 202 -21.52 29.49 -1.92
N ALA A 203 -22.44 28.81 -2.57
CA ALA A 203 -23.12 29.33 -3.76
C ALA A 203 -24.62 29.17 -3.59
N THR A 204 -25.27 30.29 -3.46
CA THR A 204 -26.68 30.59 -3.50
C THR A 204 -27.39 30.15 -4.76
N GLY A 205 -28.67 29.69 -4.63
CA GLY A 205 -29.60 29.51 -5.77
C GLY A 205 -30.96 28.95 -5.37
N GLN A 206 -31.89 29.85 -5.03
CA GLN A 206 -33.36 29.87 -5.23
C GLN A 206 -33.96 28.61 -5.94
N GLY A 207 -35.06 27.96 -5.51
CA GLY A 207 -36.32 28.45 -5.08
C GLY A 207 -37.43 27.58 -5.71
N ILE A 208 -38.68 27.63 -5.18
CA ILE A 208 -39.95 27.07 -5.70
C ILE A 208 -40.17 25.61 -5.29
N GLY A 209 -41.07 25.22 -4.41
CA GLY A 209 -42.45 25.68 -4.17
C GLY A 209 -43.43 24.54 -4.38
N ASN A 210 -44.27 24.33 -3.41
CA ASN A 210 -45.64 23.76 -3.35
C ASN A 210 -45.83 22.40 -2.69
N ARG A 211 -46.49 22.46 -1.50
CA ARG A 211 -47.94 22.09 -1.23
C ARG A 211 -48.27 20.61 -1.50
N ASP A 212 -49.00 19.84 -0.70
CA ASP A 212 -50.06 20.11 0.31
C ASP A 212 -50.48 18.78 0.91
N SER A 213 -51.13 18.86 2.08
CA SER A 213 -52.20 17.96 2.62
C SER A 213 -51.79 16.53 2.98
N GLY A 214 -52.20 15.96 4.07
CA GLY A 214 -53.15 16.31 5.09
C GLY A 214 -53.53 15.08 5.94
N ILE A 215 -53.89 15.34 7.19
CA ILE A 215 -54.99 14.76 7.98
C ILE A 215 -54.84 13.33 8.55
N GLY A 216 -54.90 13.25 9.88
CA GLY A 216 -55.77 12.45 10.72
C GLY A 216 -55.06 11.39 11.57
N ASP A 217 -55.36 11.12 12.73
CA ASP A 217 -56.14 11.55 13.86
C ASP A 217 -55.90 10.54 14.99
N ALA A 218 -55.89 11.06 16.23
CA ALA A 218 -56.28 10.49 17.49
C ALA A 218 -55.95 9.04 17.91
N GLY A 219 -55.34 8.90 19.09
CA GLY A 219 -55.33 7.71 19.91
C GLY A 219 -54.77 7.98 21.31
N THR A 220 -55.58 8.43 22.22
CA THR A 220 -55.34 8.67 23.65
C THR A 220 -55.16 7.39 24.45
N GLY A 221 -54.21 7.39 25.40
CA GLY A 221 -54.14 6.39 26.50
C GLY A 221 -52.99 6.68 27.47
N PRO A 222 -53.11 6.46 28.77
CA PRO A 222 -52.54 7.34 29.78
C PRO A 222 -51.11 6.98 30.22
N SER A 223 -50.39 8.04 30.53
CA SER A 223 -49.06 8.13 31.12
C SER A 223 -48.94 7.52 32.51
N THR A 224 -47.94 6.67 32.71
CA THR A 224 -47.36 6.39 34.02
C THR A 224 -45.91 6.88 34.02
N PRO A 225 -45.48 7.71 34.96
CA PRO A 225 -44.11 8.17 35.01
C PRO A 225 -43.21 7.10 35.64
N LEU A 226 -42.40 6.45 34.85
CA LEU A 226 -41.27 5.69 35.33
C LEU A 226 -40.15 6.67 35.69
N ARG A 227 -39.69 6.56 36.92
CA ARG A 227 -38.57 7.28 37.54
C ARG A 227 -37.39 7.33 36.60
N SER A 228 -36.90 8.53 36.36
CA SER A 228 -35.58 8.79 35.80
C SER A 228 -34.49 8.18 36.70
N ALA A 229 -33.92 7.05 36.29
CA ALA A 229 -32.58 6.69 36.68
C ALA A 229 -31.67 7.74 36.04
N GLN A 230 -31.07 8.59 36.86
CA GLN A 230 -29.93 9.39 36.49
C GLN A 230 -28.82 8.38 36.13
N ASP A 231 -28.66 8.16 34.83
CA ASP A 231 -27.51 7.53 34.26
C ASP A 231 -26.36 8.53 34.43
N ASP A 232 -25.54 8.30 35.47
CA ASP A 232 -24.27 8.97 35.65
C ASP A 232 -23.35 8.60 34.50
N GLY A 233 -23.64 9.20 33.34
CA GLY A 233 -22.83 9.11 32.13
C GLY A 233 -21.47 9.79 32.28
N SER A 234 -20.74 9.51 33.36
CA SER A 234 -19.30 9.66 33.40
C SER A 234 -18.66 8.41 32.77
N GLU A 235 -18.92 8.16 31.50
CA GLU A 235 -17.96 7.43 30.69
C GLU A 235 -16.64 8.20 30.77
N THR A 236 -15.80 7.77 31.70
CA THR A 236 -14.38 8.09 31.75
C THR A 236 -13.84 7.76 30.38
N ARG A 237 -13.76 8.74 29.47
CA ARG A 237 -12.98 8.61 28.25
C ARG A 237 -11.57 8.26 28.71
N ALA A 238 -11.29 6.96 28.81
CA ALA A 238 -9.97 6.46 29.13
C ALA A 238 -9.00 7.17 28.19
N HIS A 239 -8.10 7.93 28.74
CA HIS A 239 -7.09 8.64 27.99
C HIS A 239 -6.18 7.62 27.32
N ILE A 240 -6.47 7.31 26.05
CA ILE A 240 -5.78 6.26 25.29
C ILE A 240 -4.42 6.79 24.87
N ALA A 241 -3.35 6.23 25.45
CA ALA A 241 -1.99 6.54 25.04
C ALA A 241 -1.77 6.18 23.57
N THR A 242 -1.03 7.03 22.87
CA THR A 242 -0.64 6.80 21.47
C THR A 242 0.87 6.66 21.36
N ALA A 243 1.35 5.89 20.41
CA ALA A 243 2.78 5.72 20.16
C ALA A 243 3.10 5.66 18.67
N LEU A 244 4.36 5.98 18.36
CA LEU A 244 4.96 5.73 17.07
C LEU A 244 6.04 4.67 17.23
N LEU A 245 5.90 3.62 16.45
CA LEU A 245 6.86 2.52 16.35
C LEU A 245 7.53 2.54 14.97
N GLU A 246 8.80 2.20 14.94
CA GLU A 246 9.50 1.83 13.70
C GLU A 246 9.71 0.32 13.72
N ILE A 247 9.26 -0.35 12.66
CA ILE A 247 9.25 -1.81 12.57
C ILE A 247 9.90 -2.22 11.26
N THR A 248 10.97 -3.03 11.36
CA THR A 248 11.63 -3.62 10.20
C THR A 248 11.33 -5.11 10.12
N ILE A 249 10.88 -5.55 8.95
CA ILE A 249 10.57 -6.94 8.63
C ILE A 249 11.32 -7.39 7.37
N HIS A 250 11.60 -8.69 7.26
CA HIS A 250 12.25 -9.33 6.11
C HIS A 250 11.26 -10.06 5.20
N GLU A 251 10.02 -10.23 5.64
CA GLU A 251 8.94 -10.87 4.91
C GLU A 251 7.73 -9.95 4.83
N GLY A 252 6.85 -10.14 3.83
CA GLY A 252 5.69 -9.27 3.61
C GLY A 252 4.39 -10.06 3.51
N ARG A 253 3.91 -10.66 4.63
CA ARG A 253 2.63 -11.36 4.65
C ARG A 253 1.45 -10.39 4.68
N ASN A 254 0.29 -10.90 4.28
CA ASN A 254 -0.94 -10.09 4.24
C ASN A 254 -1.20 -9.41 5.58
N ARG A 255 -1.19 -8.07 5.57
CA ARG A 255 -1.44 -7.18 6.71
C ARG A 255 -0.62 -7.51 7.97
N GLN A 256 0.59 -8.08 7.79
CA GLN A 256 1.43 -8.63 8.86
C GLN A 256 1.59 -7.65 10.03
N ILE A 257 2.11 -6.45 9.80
CA ILE A 257 2.37 -5.46 10.87
C ILE A 257 1.08 -5.06 11.60
N ARG A 258 -0.04 -4.90 10.88
CA ARG A 258 -1.33 -4.56 11.51
C ARG A 258 -1.83 -5.69 12.41
N ARG A 259 -1.68 -6.93 11.97
CA ARG A 259 -2.07 -8.12 12.73
C ARG A 259 -1.17 -8.34 13.95
N MET A 260 0.13 -8.11 13.79
CA MET A 260 1.08 -8.15 14.91
C MET A 260 0.73 -7.12 15.98
N ALA A 261 0.43 -5.88 15.59
CA ALA A 261 0.03 -4.82 16.50
C ALA A 261 -1.28 -5.18 17.22
N GLN A 262 -2.27 -5.70 16.51
CA GLN A 262 -3.52 -6.17 17.11
C GLN A 262 -3.30 -7.32 18.09
N ALA A 263 -2.44 -8.28 17.78
CA ALA A 263 -2.07 -9.37 18.68
C ALA A 263 -1.33 -8.87 19.96
N ALA A 264 -0.66 -7.72 19.88
CA ALA A 264 -0.05 -7.04 21.01
C ALA A 264 -1.01 -6.07 21.73
N GLY A 265 -2.33 -6.14 21.48
CA GLY A 265 -3.34 -5.28 22.12
C GLY A 265 -3.37 -3.83 21.61
N LEU A 266 -2.67 -3.53 20.53
CA LEU A 266 -2.59 -2.19 19.94
C LEU A 266 -3.58 -1.99 18.79
N THR A 267 -4.10 -0.78 18.63
CA THR A 267 -4.93 -0.39 17.49
C THR A 267 -4.09 0.39 16.46
N PRO A 268 -3.79 -0.18 15.27
CA PRO A 268 -3.07 0.51 14.20
C PRO A 268 -3.90 1.63 13.59
N THR A 269 -3.47 2.88 13.73
CA THR A 269 -4.16 4.06 13.18
C THR A 269 -3.59 4.47 11.83
N ARG A 270 -2.25 4.40 11.65
CA ARG A 270 -1.55 4.72 10.40
C ARG A 270 -0.37 3.78 10.21
N LEU A 271 -0.10 3.39 8.96
CA LEU A 271 1.04 2.55 8.59
C LEU A 271 1.68 3.10 7.32
N GLN A 272 2.95 3.46 7.42
CA GLN A 272 3.73 4.03 6.33
C GLN A 272 5.02 3.24 6.12
N ARG A 273 5.27 2.74 4.91
CA ARG A 273 6.58 2.18 4.56
C ARG A 273 7.55 3.31 4.26
N VAL A 274 8.65 3.37 4.99
CA VAL A 274 9.66 4.44 4.88
C VAL A 274 10.94 3.99 4.23
N ALA A 275 11.21 2.68 4.18
CA ALA A 275 12.36 2.13 3.46
C ALA A 275 12.07 0.73 2.92
N GLU A 276 12.77 0.35 1.84
CA GLU A 276 12.81 -0.99 1.24
C GLU A 276 14.21 -1.24 0.68
N GLY A 277 14.95 -2.20 1.28
CA GLY A 277 16.38 -2.34 1.07
C GLY A 277 17.09 -1.02 1.39
N PRO A 278 18.03 -0.57 0.53
CA PRO A 278 18.77 0.68 0.70
C PRO A 278 17.93 1.93 0.39
N ILE A 279 16.77 1.77 -0.26
CA ILE A 279 15.97 2.90 -0.71
C ILE A 279 15.13 3.46 0.42
N THR A 280 15.21 4.77 0.62
CA THR A 280 14.40 5.50 1.61
C THR A 280 13.40 6.42 0.94
N LEU A 281 12.26 6.65 1.62
CA LEU A 281 11.20 7.52 1.14
C LEU A 281 11.65 8.99 1.05
N GLY A 282 12.54 9.42 1.94
CA GLY A 282 12.98 10.82 2.04
C GLY A 282 11.82 11.79 2.24
N ASP A 283 11.93 12.96 1.62
CA ASP A 283 10.96 14.06 1.73
C ASP A 283 9.87 14.03 0.64
N LEU A 284 9.76 12.92 -0.10
CA LEU A 284 8.79 12.77 -1.18
C LEU A 284 7.36 12.85 -0.60
N LYS A 285 6.54 13.78 -1.07
CA LYS A 285 5.17 13.98 -0.58
C LYS A 285 4.21 12.89 -1.08
N PRO A 286 3.11 12.59 -0.37
CA PRO A 286 2.12 11.63 -0.84
C PRO A 286 1.62 11.92 -2.25
N GLY A 287 1.58 10.91 -3.11
CA GLY A 287 1.23 11.02 -4.53
C GLY A 287 2.37 11.44 -5.45
N GLN A 288 3.47 11.92 -4.91
CA GLN A 288 4.67 12.24 -5.72
C GLN A 288 5.49 10.98 -6.00
N TRP A 289 6.24 11.06 -7.09
CA TRP A 289 7.16 10.03 -7.53
C TRP A 289 8.47 10.65 -8.04
N ARG A 290 9.52 9.86 -8.12
CA ARG A 290 10.78 10.17 -8.80
C ARG A 290 11.39 8.91 -9.40
N GLU A 291 12.18 9.06 -10.44
CA GLU A 291 13.03 7.95 -10.91
C GLU A 291 14.10 7.62 -9.85
N LEU A 292 14.49 6.36 -9.79
CA LEU A 292 15.68 5.97 -9.04
C LEU A 292 16.94 6.34 -9.82
N SER A 293 17.95 6.81 -9.11
CA SER A 293 19.27 7.06 -9.67
C SER A 293 19.98 5.75 -10.01
N GLU A 294 20.97 5.82 -10.89
CA GLU A 294 21.82 4.68 -11.24
C GLU A 294 22.56 4.09 -10.01
N ALA A 295 22.89 4.94 -9.03
CA ALA A 295 23.51 4.50 -7.77
C ALA A 295 22.53 3.65 -6.96
N GLU A 296 21.30 4.14 -6.75
CA GLU A 296 20.24 3.41 -6.05
C GLU A 296 19.89 2.08 -6.74
N LEU A 297 19.85 2.07 -8.07
CA LEU A 297 19.61 0.84 -8.84
C LEU A 297 20.74 -0.17 -8.68
N ARG A 298 22.01 0.29 -8.60
CA ARG A 298 23.16 -0.58 -8.32
C ARG A 298 23.09 -1.16 -6.92
N GLU A 299 22.82 -0.35 -5.91
CA GLU A 299 22.65 -0.80 -4.53
C GLU A 299 21.56 -1.87 -4.41
N LEU A 300 20.37 -1.65 -5.02
CA LEU A 300 19.29 -2.63 -5.07
C LEU A 300 19.69 -3.95 -5.76
N ARG A 301 20.70 -3.93 -6.63
CA ARG A 301 21.21 -5.13 -7.31
C ARG A 301 22.30 -5.85 -6.53
N ILE A 302 22.97 -5.19 -5.60
CA ILE A 302 24.12 -5.70 -4.84
C ILE A 302 23.67 -6.31 -3.50
N GLU A 303 22.67 -5.75 -2.83
CA GLU A 303 22.21 -6.14 -1.48
C GLU A 303 21.54 -7.53 -1.38
N ASN A 304 21.75 -8.42 -2.37
CA ASN A 304 21.19 -9.79 -2.31
C ASN A 304 22.21 -10.82 -2.75
#